data_e1978be90e362cde6683adfd000fef23
#
_entry.id   e1978be90e362cde6683adfd000fef23
#
_cell.length_a   1.000
_cell.length_b   1.000
_cell.length_c   1.000
_cell.angle_alpha   90.00
_cell.angle_beta   90.00
_cell.angle_gamma   90.00
#
_symmetry.space_group_name_H-M   'P 1'
#
loop_
_entity.id
_entity.type
_entity.pdbx_description
1 polymer ?
#
loop_
_entity_poly.entity_id
_entity_poly.type
_entity_poly.pdbx_seq_one_letter_code
_entity_poly.pdbx_strand_id
1 'polypeptide(L)'
;MSIARITMMEYLSEKDVVASENFYQTIQKDWFGNAQAIINVRTGPTSLLSLAVYSSYADAESNLPKRKEFQGIVKDKFTIVDSFYYEGDITDFEASKAKEIKAEWKN
;
A
#
# COMPACT_ATOMS: atom_id res chain seq x y z
N MET A 1 -9.03 14.08 -11.82
CA MET A 1 -9.79 13.16 -10.96
C MET A 1 -8.82 12.32 -10.15
N SER A 2 -9.08 12.20 -8.89
CA SER A 2 -8.24 11.38 -8.01
C SER A 2 -8.41 9.90 -8.32
N ILE A 3 -7.32 9.16 -8.21
CA ILE A 3 -7.35 7.71 -8.44
C ILE A 3 -6.83 6.96 -7.24
N ALA A 4 -7.24 5.72 -7.11
CA ALA A 4 -6.73 4.79 -6.10
C ALA A 4 -6.03 3.61 -6.78
N ARG A 5 -4.89 3.22 -6.22
CA ARG A 5 -4.20 1.99 -6.56
C ARG A 5 -4.33 1.03 -5.39
N ILE A 6 -4.86 -0.14 -5.67
CA ILE A 6 -5.14 -1.15 -4.65
C ILE A 6 -4.30 -2.38 -4.96
N THR A 7 -3.50 -2.79 -4.00
CA THR A 7 -2.68 -3.99 -4.10
C THR A 7 -3.04 -4.94 -2.98
N MET A 8 -3.35 -6.17 -3.32
CA MET A 8 -3.58 -7.23 -2.35
C MET A 8 -2.46 -8.24 -2.46
N MET A 9 -1.89 -8.63 -1.33
CA MET A 9 -0.78 -9.60 -1.29
C MET A 9 -1.05 -10.67 -0.27
N GLU A 10 -0.82 -11.92 -0.69
CA GLU A 10 -0.85 -13.09 0.17
C GLU A 10 0.57 -13.57 0.36
N TYR A 11 0.99 -13.71 1.62
CA TYR A 11 2.33 -14.16 1.99
C TYR A 11 2.30 -15.61 2.44
N LEU A 12 3.46 -16.26 2.42
CA LEU A 12 3.56 -17.65 2.87
C LEU A 12 3.36 -17.76 4.39
N SER A 13 3.81 -16.77 5.16
CA SER A 13 3.77 -16.83 6.61
C SER A 13 3.41 -15.49 7.23
N GLU A 14 2.89 -15.52 8.45
CA GLU A 14 2.61 -14.32 9.23
C GLU A 14 3.88 -13.52 9.52
N LYS A 15 4.99 -14.20 9.75
CA LYS A 15 6.29 -13.56 9.95
C LYS A 15 6.67 -12.67 8.77
N ASP A 16 6.46 -13.15 7.55
CA ASP A 16 6.73 -12.38 6.34
C ASP A 16 5.82 -11.16 6.24
N VAL A 17 4.55 -11.29 6.62
CA VAL A 17 3.62 -10.16 6.63
C VAL A 17 4.11 -9.07 7.56
N VAL A 18 4.46 -9.42 8.80
CA VAL A 18 4.93 -8.46 9.80
C VAL A 18 6.22 -7.77 9.33
N ALA A 19 7.15 -8.54 8.80
CA ALA A 19 8.40 -7.99 8.29
C ALA A 19 8.17 -7.05 7.10
N SER A 20 7.22 -7.38 6.22
CA SER A 20 6.85 -6.55 5.09
C SER A 20 6.21 -5.24 5.55
N GLU A 21 5.33 -5.29 6.53
CA GLU A 21 4.72 -4.09 7.11
C GLU A 21 5.78 -3.15 7.68
N ASN A 22 6.71 -3.69 8.45
CA ASN A 22 7.78 -2.91 9.05
C ASN A 22 8.68 -2.28 7.98
N PHE A 23 9.04 -3.06 6.98
CA PHE A 23 9.85 -2.56 5.87
C PHE A 23 9.14 -1.41 5.13
N TYR A 24 7.87 -1.58 4.82
CA TYR A 24 7.08 -0.58 4.13
C TYR A 24 7.04 0.74 4.91
N GLN A 25 6.88 0.69 6.22
CA GLN A 25 6.83 1.88 7.06
C GLN A 25 8.14 2.69 7.01
N THR A 26 9.26 2.02 6.81
CA THR A 26 10.56 2.71 6.74
C THR A 26 10.79 3.47 5.45
N ILE A 27 10.12 3.08 4.36
CA ILE A 27 10.40 3.63 3.03
C ILE A 27 9.27 4.46 2.44
N GLN A 28 8.05 4.37 3.01
CA GLN A 28 6.87 4.92 2.34
C GLN A 28 6.96 6.42 2.07
N LYS A 29 7.57 7.20 2.95
CA LYS A 29 7.69 8.65 2.76
C LYS A 29 8.62 9.00 1.61
N ASP A 30 9.71 8.26 1.48
CA ASP A 30 10.72 8.52 0.46
C ASP A 30 10.29 8.02 -0.92
N TRP A 31 9.56 6.90 -0.95
CA TRP A 31 9.22 6.22 -2.18
C TRP A 31 7.83 6.57 -2.71
N PHE A 32 6.91 6.93 -1.81
CA PHE A 32 5.52 7.21 -2.17
C PHE A 32 5.05 8.58 -1.63
N GLY A 33 5.99 9.53 -1.51
CA GLY A 33 5.70 10.84 -0.93
C GLY A 33 4.72 11.69 -1.71
N ASN A 34 4.48 11.39 -2.99
CA ASN A 34 3.50 12.11 -3.80
C ASN A 34 2.08 11.54 -3.65
N ALA A 35 1.89 10.45 -2.91
CA ALA A 35 0.56 9.96 -2.60
C ALA A 35 -0.13 10.88 -1.59
N GLN A 36 -1.41 11.16 -1.81
CA GLN A 36 -2.21 11.95 -0.88
C GLN A 36 -2.54 11.18 0.38
N ALA A 37 -2.72 9.88 0.26
CA ALA A 37 -3.02 9.00 1.39
C ALA A 37 -2.56 7.60 1.05
N ILE A 38 -2.09 6.88 2.08
CA ILE A 38 -1.75 5.47 1.97
C ILE A 38 -2.41 4.78 3.15
N ILE A 39 -3.18 3.73 2.85
CA ILE A 39 -3.86 2.93 3.87
C ILE A 39 -3.42 1.49 3.67
N ASN A 40 -2.87 0.90 4.72
CA ASN A 40 -2.50 -0.51 4.72
C ASN A 40 -3.39 -1.25 5.70
N VAL A 41 -3.99 -2.33 5.24
CA VAL A 41 -4.96 -3.11 6.02
C VAL A 41 -4.49 -4.54 6.12
N ARG A 42 -4.43 -5.07 7.35
CA ARG A 42 -4.20 -6.49 7.58
C ARG A 42 -5.52 -7.23 7.35
N THR A 43 -5.63 -7.96 6.27
CA THR A 43 -6.87 -8.66 5.88
C THR A 43 -6.97 -10.09 6.40
N GLY A 44 -5.87 -10.61 6.91
CA GLY A 44 -5.79 -11.95 7.48
C GLY A 44 -4.41 -12.20 8.07
N PRO A 45 -4.16 -13.38 8.66
CA PRO A 45 -2.85 -13.68 9.26
C PRO A 45 -1.69 -13.56 8.27
N THR A 46 -1.94 -13.84 6.99
CA THR A 46 -0.91 -13.86 5.96
C THR A 46 -1.20 -12.92 4.79
N SER A 47 -2.15 -12.01 4.94
CA SER A 47 -2.57 -11.16 3.82
C SER A 47 -2.61 -9.67 4.18
N LEU A 48 -2.29 -8.84 3.18
CA LEU A 48 -2.32 -7.38 3.27
C LEU A 48 -3.06 -6.79 2.09
N LEU A 49 -3.75 -5.68 2.34
CA LEU A 49 -4.29 -4.82 1.30
C LEU A 49 -3.67 -3.44 1.47
N SER A 50 -3.12 -2.89 0.40
CA SER A 50 -2.58 -1.54 0.39
C SER A 50 -3.37 -0.69 -0.59
N LEU A 51 -3.77 0.50 -0.15
CA LEU A 51 -4.49 1.46 -0.98
C LEU A 51 -3.73 2.77 -0.97
N ALA A 52 -3.34 3.23 -2.15
CA ALA A 52 -2.66 4.51 -2.33
C ALA A 52 -3.53 5.44 -3.16
N VAL A 53 -3.74 6.66 -2.66
CA VAL A 53 -4.56 7.67 -3.32
C VAL A 53 -3.65 8.73 -3.93
N TYR A 54 -3.89 9.05 -5.19
CA TYR A 54 -3.16 10.09 -5.92
C TYR A 54 -4.14 11.14 -6.44
N SER A 55 -3.69 12.39 -6.53
CA SER A 55 -4.54 13.49 -6.99
C SER A 55 -4.91 13.36 -8.46
N SER A 56 -4.10 12.66 -9.24
CA SER A 56 -4.32 12.47 -10.67
C SER A 56 -3.65 11.19 -11.15
N TYR A 57 -4.06 10.73 -12.32
CA TYR A 57 -3.41 9.62 -12.99
C TYR A 57 -1.93 9.94 -13.29
N ALA A 58 -1.64 11.18 -13.65
CA ALA A 58 -0.27 11.60 -13.94
C ALA A 58 0.63 11.46 -12.70
N ASP A 59 0.13 11.84 -11.52
CA ASP A 59 0.88 11.68 -10.27
C ASP A 59 1.13 10.21 -9.95
N ALA A 60 0.15 9.36 -10.16
CA ALA A 60 0.29 7.93 -9.96
C ALA A 60 1.33 7.33 -10.91
N GLU A 61 1.28 7.72 -12.18
CA GLU A 61 2.23 7.26 -13.19
C GLU A 61 3.67 7.70 -12.87
N SER A 62 3.84 8.90 -12.34
CA SER A 62 5.16 9.39 -11.97
C SER A 62 5.81 8.54 -10.88
N ASN A 63 5.00 7.83 -10.09
CA ASN A 63 5.48 6.97 -9.01
C ASN A 63 5.67 5.51 -9.45
N LEU A 64 5.34 5.19 -10.68
CA LEU A 64 5.37 3.80 -11.16
C LEU A 64 6.76 3.15 -11.10
N PRO A 65 7.87 3.84 -11.46
CA PRO A 65 9.20 3.25 -11.34
C PRO A 65 9.53 2.83 -9.90
N LYS A 66 9.18 3.68 -8.94
CA LYS A 66 9.40 3.38 -7.52
C LYS A 66 8.57 2.20 -7.05
N ARG A 67 7.32 2.13 -7.51
CA ARG A 67 6.43 1.02 -7.20
C ARG A 67 6.98 -0.31 -7.72
N LYS A 68 7.49 -0.31 -8.94
CA LYS A 68 8.10 -1.52 -9.54
C LYS A 68 9.35 -1.95 -8.79
N GLU A 69 10.19 -0.99 -8.41
CA GLU A 69 11.39 -1.26 -7.62
C GLU A 69 11.02 -1.84 -6.25
N PHE A 70 10.02 -1.26 -5.58
CA PHE A 70 9.53 -1.75 -4.31
C PHE A 70 9.03 -3.20 -4.43
N GLN A 71 8.23 -3.48 -5.44
CA GLN A 71 7.71 -4.84 -5.65
C GLN A 71 8.83 -5.86 -5.87
N GLY A 72 9.89 -5.47 -6.60
CA GLY A 72 11.05 -6.32 -6.79
C GLY A 72 11.75 -6.64 -5.47
N ILE A 73 11.95 -5.63 -4.63
CA ILE A 73 12.57 -5.81 -3.32
C ILE A 73 11.72 -6.71 -2.43
N VAL A 74 10.42 -6.51 -2.42
CA VAL A 74 9.50 -7.31 -1.60
C VAL A 74 9.51 -8.76 -2.04
N LYS A 75 9.53 -9.03 -3.33
CA LYS A 75 9.60 -10.40 -3.85
C LYS A 75 10.89 -11.10 -3.47
N ASP A 76 12.00 -10.34 -3.39
CA ASP A 76 13.29 -10.90 -3.01
C ASP A 76 13.39 -11.15 -1.50
N LYS A 77 12.78 -10.31 -0.69
CA LYS A 77 12.86 -10.39 0.77
C LYS A 77 11.82 -11.33 1.39
N PHE A 78 10.65 -11.43 0.79
CA PHE A 78 9.51 -12.13 1.39
C PHE A 78 8.90 -13.08 0.38
N THR A 79 8.36 -14.21 0.86
CA THR A 79 7.68 -15.14 -0.02
C THR A 79 6.23 -14.72 -0.21
N ILE A 80 5.92 -14.24 -1.42
CA ILE A 80 4.56 -13.85 -1.82
C ILE A 80 3.98 -14.99 -2.62
N VAL A 81 2.84 -15.53 -2.18
CA VAL A 81 2.17 -16.67 -2.82
C VAL A 81 1.22 -16.19 -3.89
N ASP A 82 0.63 -15.00 -3.70
CA ASP A 82 -0.35 -14.45 -4.64
C ASP A 82 -0.42 -12.95 -4.51
N SER A 83 -0.75 -12.27 -5.60
CA SER A 83 -0.93 -10.82 -5.56
C SER A 83 -1.95 -10.39 -6.61
N PHE A 84 -2.76 -9.39 -6.26
CA PHE A 84 -3.73 -8.78 -7.14
C PHE A 84 -3.55 -7.28 -7.13
N TYR A 85 -3.78 -6.66 -8.28
CA TYR A 85 -3.62 -5.22 -8.45
C TYR A 85 -4.84 -4.65 -9.16
N TYR A 86 -5.39 -3.58 -8.60
CA TYR A 86 -6.52 -2.86 -9.17
C TYR A 86 -6.22 -1.37 -9.17
N GLU A 87 -6.79 -0.67 -10.13
CA GLU A 87 -6.67 0.77 -10.24
C GLU A 87 -7.98 1.34 -10.75
N GLY A 88 -8.39 2.48 -10.22
CA GLY A 88 -9.61 3.10 -10.66
C GLY A 88 -9.78 4.51 -10.15
N ASP A 89 -10.76 5.20 -10.71
CA ASP A 89 -11.12 6.55 -10.30
C ASP A 89 -11.87 6.53 -8.98
N ILE A 90 -11.53 7.49 -8.12
CA ILE A 90 -12.27 7.67 -6.87
C ILE A 90 -13.51 8.47 -7.22
N THR A 91 -14.67 7.85 -7.04
CA THR A 91 -15.95 8.47 -7.34
C THR A 91 -16.57 9.21 -6.17
N ASP A 92 -16.14 8.87 -4.95
CA ASP A 92 -16.62 9.51 -3.74
C ASP A 92 -15.58 9.33 -2.63
N PHE A 93 -15.30 10.40 -1.90
CA PHE A 93 -14.36 10.37 -0.79
C PHE A 93 -14.84 11.33 0.29
N GLU A 94 -15.14 10.80 1.46
CA GLU A 94 -15.55 11.60 2.61
C GLU A 94 -14.65 11.26 3.80
N ALA A 95 -13.98 12.29 4.34
CA ALA A 95 -13.01 12.11 5.40
C ALA A 95 -13.05 13.24 6.42
N SER A 96 -14.27 13.62 6.85
CA SER A 96 -14.47 14.77 7.74
C SER A 96 -13.74 14.62 9.07
N LYS A 97 -13.42 13.41 9.50
CA LYS A 97 -12.70 13.12 10.75
C LYS A 97 -11.39 12.37 10.52
N ALA A 98 -10.79 12.52 9.35
CA ALA A 98 -9.55 11.79 9.00
C ALA A 98 -8.42 12.07 10.00
N LYS A 99 -8.37 13.26 10.61
CA LYS A 99 -7.32 13.61 11.56
C LYS A 99 -7.43 12.85 12.89
N GLU A 100 -8.56 12.24 13.16
CA GLU A 100 -8.80 11.46 14.37
C GLU A 100 -8.43 9.99 14.22
N ILE A 101 -8.16 9.56 12.99
CA ILE A 101 -7.83 8.17 12.71
C ILE A 101 -6.37 7.91 13.09
N LYS A 102 -6.18 6.98 14.03
CA LYS A 102 -4.86 6.52 14.44
C LYS A 102 -4.66 5.10 13.97
N ALA A 103 -3.55 4.87 13.28
CA ALA A 103 -3.16 3.52 12.91
C ALA A 103 -2.34 2.92 14.05
N GLU A 104 -2.95 2.09 14.86
CA GLU A 104 -2.29 1.37 15.95
C GLU A 104 -2.24 -0.11 15.62
N TRP A 105 -1.02 -0.65 15.56
CA TRP A 105 -0.82 -2.07 15.40
C TRP A 105 -0.54 -2.72 16.73
N LYS A 106 -1.39 -3.64 17.08
CA LYS A 106 -1.16 -4.53 18.22
C LYS A 106 -0.94 -5.93 17.69
N ASN A 107 0.29 -6.33 17.67
CA ASN A 107 0.65 -7.70 17.33
C ASN A 107 0.63 -8.56 18.58
#